data_39746239e5248420c24917e0e22aa121
#
_entry.id   39746239e5248420c24917e0e22aa121
#
_cell.length_a   1.000
_cell.length_b   1.000
_cell.length_c   1.000
_cell.angle_alpha   90.00
_cell.angle_beta   90.00
_cell.angle_gamma   90.00
#
_symmetry.space_group_name_H-M   'P 1'
#
loop_
_entity.id
_entity.type
_entity.pdbx_description
1 polymer ?
#
loop_
_entity_poly.entity_id
_entity_poly.type
_entity_poly.pdbx_seq_one_letter_code
_entity_poly.pdbx_strand_id
1 'polypeptide(L)'
;MYKRQPFDHGASIIVHSATKYIGGHGTSIGGVIVDGGNFDWEAHPKRQPKLNEPDPNYDGVVWTDAVKPLGPIAYILKARTTLLRDMGAAMSPFNAFMFIQGLETLNIRMREHSTNGQKVAEYLDNHPMVERVAYPGTSSGLAKERSDKYLSNGCGGLLGFEIKGGLEAGKKFINSLEMLYHVANIGDARSLAIHPASTTHSQLNEEELTSAGVSPGYVR
;
A
#
# COMPACT_ATOMS: atom_id res chain seq x y z
N MET A 1 -10.07 5.18 4.43
CA MET A 1 -8.99 4.19 4.38
C MET A 1 -8.01 4.35 5.54
N TYR A 2 -7.48 5.52 5.81
CA TYR A 2 -6.50 5.72 6.89
C TYR A 2 -7.10 6.08 8.24
N LYS A 3 -8.36 5.80 8.46
CA LYS A 3 -9.10 6.27 9.65
C LYS A 3 -9.14 5.28 10.81
N ARG A 4 -8.82 4.01 10.55
CA ARG A 4 -8.53 3.07 11.62
C ARG A 4 -7.05 2.77 11.58
N GLN A 5 -6.39 3.19 12.61
CA GLN A 5 -4.97 2.92 12.78
C GLN A 5 -4.77 1.41 12.79
N PRO A 6 -3.87 0.85 11.99
CA PRO A 6 -3.56 -0.57 12.06
C PRO A 6 -3.14 -1.03 13.47
N PHE A 7 -2.67 -0.12 14.30
CA PHE A 7 -2.40 -0.38 15.72
C PHE A 7 -3.66 -0.81 16.49
N ASP A 8 -4.82 -0.23 16.20
CA ASP A 8 -6.09 -0.62 16.84
C ASP A 8 -6.50 -2.06 16.47
N HIS A 9 -5.87 -2.63 15.47
CA HIS A 9 -6.08 -4.01 15.00
C HIS A 9 -4.90 -4.94 15.31
N GLY A 10 -4.00 -4.54 16.22
CA GLY A 10 -2.92 -5.38 16.72
C GLY A 10 -1.61 -5.30 15.92
N ALA A 11 -1.47 -4.38 14.98
CA ALA A 11 -0.17 -4.12 14.38
C ALA A 11 0.78 -3.49 15.40
N SER A 12 2.05 -3.85 15.35
CA SER A 12 3.08 -3.22 16.19
C SER A 12 3.98 -2.28 15.38
N ILE A 13 4.14 -2.58 14.09
CA ILE A 13 4.89 -1.75 13.13
C ILE A 13 3.99 -1.45 11.93
N ILE A 14 3.99 -0.22 11.47
CA ILE A 14 3.31 0.20 10.25
C ILE A 14 4.34 0.72 9.25
N VAL A 15 4.25 0.24 8.01
CA VAL A 15 5.09 0.70 6.91
C VAL A 15 4.20 1.30 5.82
N HIS A 16 4.45 2.56 5.47
CA HIS A 16 3.76 3.23 4.37
C HIS A 16 4.70 3.50 3.21
N SER A 17 4.26 3.20 1.99
CA SER A 17 4.84 3.81 0.80
C SER A 17 4.32 5.25 0.70
N ALA A 18 5.14 6.22 1.09
CA ALA A 18 4.79 7.64 0.98
C ALA A 18 4.65 8.09 -0.48
N THR A 19 5.28 7.36 -1.40
CA THR A 19 5.15 7.49 -2.87
C THR A 19 3.70 7.50 -3.36
N LYS A 20 2.79 6.80 -2.66
CA LYS A 20 1.41 6.57 -3.08
C LYS A 20 0.49 7.71 -2.60
N TYR A 21 -0.58 7.40 -1.89
CA TYR A 21 -1.56 8.38 -1.44
C TYR A 21 -1.00 9.51 -0.56
N ILE A 22 0.08 9.26 0.19
CA ILE A 22 0.69 10.31 1.04
C ILE A 22 1.20 11.45 0.16
N GLY A 23 2.04 11.16 -0.81
CA GLY A 23 2.50 12.16 -1.78
C GLY A 23 1.39 12.58 -2.74
N GLY A 24 0.70 11.63 -3.32
CA GLY A 24 -0.52 11.83 -4.13
C GLY A 24 -0.32 12.40 -5.53
N HIS A 25 0.92 12.52 -6.01
CA HIS A 25 1.22 13.16 -7.29
C HIS A 25 2.19 12.36 -8.18
N GLY A 26 2.71 11.23 -7.71
CA GLY A 26 3.68 10.42 -8.47
C GLY A 26 5.03 11.09 -8.73
N THR A 27 5.37 12.12 -7.97
CA THR A 27 6.57 12.97 -8.19
C THR A 27 7.74 12.62 -7.29
N SER A 28 7.52 11.85 -6.23
CA SER A 28 8.55 11.54 -5.24
C SER A 28 8.44 10.10 -4.76
N ILE A 29 9.59 9.51 -4.47
CA ILE A 29 9.69 8.16 -3.89
C ILE A 29 10.12 8.28 -2.43
N GLY A 30 9.42 7.56 -1.55
CA GLY A 30 9.76 7.51 -0.13
C GLY A 30 8.88 6.56 0.66
N GLY A 31 9.28 6.33 1.89
CA GLY A 31 8.58 5.47 2.84
C GLY A 31 8.59 6.04 4.25
N VAL A 32 7.66 5.59 5.06
CA VAL A 32 7.57 5.92 6.48
C VAL A 32 7.38 4.64 7.27
N ILE A 33 8.17 4.46 8.32
CA ILE A 33 8.02 3.38 9.29
C ILE A 33 7.56 4.01 10.62
N VAL A 34 6.50 3.47 11.19
CA VAL A 34 5.97 3.89 12.49
C VAL A 34 5.99 2.71 13.44
N ASP A 35 6.69 2.85 14.56
CA ASP A 35 6.70 1.88 15.65
C ASP A 35 5.63 2.27 16.66
N GLY A 36 4.76 1.33 17.02
CA GLY A 36 3.72 1.53 18.01
C GLY A 36 4.21 1.56 19.45
N GLY A 37 5.45 1.15 19.68
CA GLY A 37 6.03 1.05 21.03
C GLY A 37 5.28 0.08 21.95
N ASN A 38 4.67 -0.95 21.37
CA ASN A 38 3.79 -1.89 22.09
C ASN A 38 4.20 -3.37 21.92
N PHE A 39 5.30 -3.64 21.22
CA PHE A 39 5.75 -5.01 21.00
C PHE A 39 6.87 -5.38 21.97
N ASP A 40 6.72 -6.55 22.61
CA ASP A 40 7.76 -7.10 23.48
C ASP A 40 8.87 -7.75 22.64
N TRP A 41 9.93 -7.00 22.38
CA TRP A 41 11.09 -7.45 21.62
C TRP A 41 11.96 -8.47 22.34
N GLU A 42 11.77 -8.65 23.66
CA GLU A 42 12.50 -9.59 24.50
C GLU A 42 11.78 -10.94 24.64
N ALA A 43 10.48 -11.03 24.35
CA ALA A 43 9.68 -12.25 24.51
C ALA A 43 10.25 -13.48 23.77
N HIS A 44 10.89 -13.24 22.62
CA HIS A 44 11.49 -14.30 21.80
C HIS A 44 12.86 -13.87 21.26
N PRO A 45 13.88 -13.73 22.13
CA PRO A 45 15.17 -13.12 21.76
C PRO A 45 15.88 -13.85 20.61
N LYS A 46 15.75 -15.17 20.51
CA LYS A 46 16.32 -15.98 19.42
C LYS A 46 15.69 -15.68 18.04
N ARG A 47 14.50 -15.09 17.98
CA ARG A 47 13.87 -14.65 16.72
C ARG A 47 14.33 -13.28 16.28
N GLN A 48 14.79 -12.46 17.24
CA GLN A 48 15.30 -11.11 16.99
C GLN A 48 16.73 -10.96 17.57
N PRO A 49 17.71 -11.76 17.12
CA PRO A 49 19.06 -11.74 17.68
C PRO A 49 19.71 -10.37 17.55
N LYS A 50 19.46 -9.67 16.44
CA LYS A 50 20.02 -8.32 16.19
C LYS A 50 19.55 -7.24 17.16
N LEU A 51 18.51 -7.49 17.95
CA LEU A 51 18.03 -6.58 18.99
C LEU A 51 18.43 -7.04 20.39
N ASN A 52 18.66 -8.34 20.58
CA ASN A 52 18.84 -8.98 21.87
C ASN A 52 20.26 -9.53 22.12
N GLU A 53 21.15 -9.43 21.15
CA GLU A 53 22.55 -9.81 21.27
C GLU A 53 23.45 -8.58 21.19
N PRO A 54 24.67 -8.64 21.78
CA PRO A 54 25.65 -7.55 21.70
C PRO A 54 25.93 -7.15 20.23
N ASP A 55 25.76 -5.88 19.92
CA ASP A 55 26.03 -5.34 18.60
C ASP A 55 27.51 -4.95 18.46
N PRO A 56 28.30 -5.64 17.62
CA PRO A 56 29.72 -5.35 17.49
C PRO A 56 30.03 -3.97 16.91
N ASN A 57 29.06 -3.36 16.18
CA ASN A 57 29.25 -2.04 15.61
C ASN A 57 28.95 -0.90 16.60
N TYR A 58 28.48 -1.24 17.81
CA TYR A 58 28.08 -0.31 18.85
C TYR A 58 28.63 -0.73 20.22
N ASP A 59 29.90 -1.13 20.26
CA ASP A 59 30.63 -1.48 21.48
C ASP A 59 29.91 -2.54 22.36
N GLY A 60 29.22 -3.48 21.71
CA GLY A 60 28.50 -4.54 22.40
C GLY A 60 27.15 -4.14 22.98
N VAL A 61 26.55 -3.03 22.55
CA VAL A 61 25.22 -2.62 23.00
C VAL A 61 24.19 -3.70 22.67
N VAL A 62 23.37 -4.06 23.63
CA VAL A 62 22.14 -4.82 23.45
C VAL A 62 20.99 -3.81 23.34
N TRP A 63 20.35 -3.75 22.16
CA TRP A 63 19.40 -2.67 21.85
C TRP A 63 18.16 -2.69 22.74
N THR A 64 17.65 -3.87 23.09
CA THR A 64 16.51 -3.99 24.01
C THR A 64 16.84 -3.47 25.40
N ASP A 65 18.06 -3.70 25.91
CA ASP A 65 18.50 -3.18 27.21
C ASP A 65 18.71 -1.66 27.18
N ALA A 66 19.37 -1.18 26.13
CA ALA A 66 19.72 0.25 25.99
C ALA A 66 18.50 1.17 25.97
N VAL A 67 17.36 0.68 25.45
CA VAL A 67 16.15 1.49 25.30
C VAL A 67 15.11 1.27 26.40
N LYS A 68 15.33 0.37 27.33
CA LYS A 68 14.37 0.07 28.43
C LYS A 68 13.75 1.29 29.10
N PRO A 69 14.51 2.36 29.39
CA PRO A 69 13.94 3.58 29.99
C PRO A 69 12.96 4.33 29.09
N LEU A 70 13.00 4.07 27.78
CA LEU A 70 12.19 4.75 26.77
C LEU A 70 10.98 3.91 26.31
N GLY A 71 10.89 2.64 26.77
CA GLY A 71 9.88 1.68 26.34
C GLY A 71 10.36 0.75 25.21
N PRO A 72 9.50 -0.13 24.68
CA PRO A 72 9.88 -1.19 23.74
C PRO A 72 10.07 -0.67 22.31
N ILE A 73 10.99 0.25 22.11
CA ILE A 73 11.30 0.93 20.83
C ILE A 73 12.64 0.50 20.22
N ALA A 74 13.17 -0.66 20.61
CA ALA A 74 14.46 -1.16 20.13
C ALA A 74 14.50 -1.29 18.59
N TYR A 75 13.42 -1.71 17.97
CA TYR A 75 13.31 -1.85 16.51
C TYR A 75 13.54 -0.53 15.79
N ILE A 76 12.78 0.51 16.16
CA ILE A 76 12.86 1.78 15.43
C ILE A 76 14.17 2.52 15.70
N LEU A 77 14.73 2.42 16.89
CA LEU A 77 16.04 3.02 17.19
C LEU A 77 17.15 2.32 16.42
N LYS A 78 17.17 0.98 16.38
CA LYS A 78 18.13 0.26 15.54
C LYS A 78 17.96 0.56 14.07
N ALA A 79 16.73 0.65 13.55
CA ALA A 79 16.47 1.04 12.17
C ALA A 79 17.02 2.45 11.86
N ARG A 80 16.83 3.41 12.78
CA ARG A 80 17.36 4.77 12.63
C ARG A 80 18.90 4.83 12.69
N THR A 81 19.53 4.04 13.52
CA THR A 81 20.98 4.01 13.61
C THR A 81 21.62 3.24 12.46
N THR A 82 21.26 1.98 12.27
CA THR A 82 21.93 1.10 11.31
C THR A 82 21.51 1.39 9.87
N LEU A 83 20.20 1.53 9.59
CA LEU A 83 19.73 1.67 8.21
C LEU A 83 19.73 3.13 7.74
N LEU A 84 19.22 4.03 8.55
CA LEU A 84 19.11 5.43 8.16
C LEU A 84 20.45 6.16 8.30
N ARG A 85 21.11 6.07 9.45
CA ARG A 85 22.36 6.80 9.72
C ARG A 85 23.56 6.15 9.05
N ASP A 86 23.83 4.87 9.34
CA ASP A 86 25.09 4.23 8.95
C ASP A 86 25.09 3.82 7.48
N MET A 87 24.00 3.22 6.98
CA MET A 87 23.83 2.87 5.57
C MET A 87 23.41 4.05 4.70
N GLY A 88 22.92 5.14 5.30
CA GLY A 88 22.51 6.32 4.56
C GLY A 88 21.17 6.19 3.82
N ALA A 89 20.32 5.22 4.17
CA ALA A 89 18.99 5.04 3.58
C ALA A 89 18.00 6.12 4.09
N ALA A 90 18.37 7.38 3.90
CA ALA A 90 17.62 8.55 4.33
C ALA A 90 16.84 9.15 3.15
N MET A 91 15.61 9.59 3.44
CA MET A 91 14.80 10.32 2.46
C MET A 91 15.44 11.68 2.15
N SER A 92 15.44 12.09 0.87
CA SER A 92 15.81 13.46 0.50
C SER A 92 14.93 14.48 1.23
N PRO A 93 15.48 15.56 1.81
CA PRO A 93 14.71 16.63 2.43
C PRO A 93 13.67 17.24 1.49
N PHE A 94 13.98 17.33 0.20
CA PHE A 94 13.04 17.84 -0.80
C PHE A 94 11.85 16.89 -0.99
N ASN A 95 12.07 15.56 -1.04
CA ASN A 95 10.99 14.58 -1.08
C ASN A 95 10.15 14.63 0.20
N ALA A 96 10.78 14.78 1.37
CA ALA A 96 10.08 14.93 2.64
C ALA A 96 9.16 16.15 2.64
N PHE A 97 9.62 17.28 2.13
CA PHE A 97 8.82 18.49 1.95
C PHE A 97 7.58 18.24 1.08
N MET A 98 7.75 17.58 -0.08
CA MET A 98 6.63 17.25 -0.96
C MET A 98 5.62 16.29 -0.30
N PHE A 99 6.08 15.34 0.51
CA PHE A 99 5.19 14.44 1.26
C PHE A 99 4.44 15.16 2.37
N ILE A 100 5.06 16.13 3.04
CA ILE A 100 4.38 16.97 4.04
C ILE A 100 3.25 17.76 3.37
N GLN A 101 3.51 18.38 2.22
CA GLN A 101 2.46 19.06 1.45
C GLN A 101 1.34 18.10 1.02
N GLY A 102 1.69 16.90 0.57
CA GLY A 102 0.71 15.86 0.22
C GLY A 102 -0.17 15.45 1.41
N LEU A 103 0.38 15.39 2.62
CA LEU A 103 -0.36 15.08 3.84
C LEU A 103 -1.42 16.10 4.17
N GLU A 104 -1.18 17.38 3.93
CA GLU A 104 -2.13 18.47 4.23
C GLU A 104 -3.48 18.29 3.53
N THR A 105 -3.48 17.72 2.32
CA THR A 105 -4.70 17.47 1.53
C THR A 105 -5.13 16.02 1.51
N LEU A 106 -4.44 15.12 2.20
CA LEU A 106 -4.69 13.68 2.13
C LEU A 106 -6.13 13.31 2.49
N ASN A 107 -6.69 13.89 3.53
CA ASN A 107 -8.05 13.60 3.97
C ASN A 107 -9.10 13.98 2.91
N ILE A 108 -8.92 15.14 2.27
CA ILE A 108 -9.81 15.63 1.21
C ILE A 108 -9.71 14.69 0.00
N ARG A 109 -8.49 14.38 -0.44
CA ARG A 109 -8.25 13.49 -1.57
C ARG A 109 -8.79 12.08 -1.33
N MET A 110 -8.60 11.52 -0.14
CA MET A 110 -9.10 10.19 0.18
C MET A 110 -10.62 10.09 0.18
N ARG A 111 -11.32 11.14 0.61
CA ARG A 111 -12.77 11.21 0.53
C ARG A 111 -13.23 11.20 -0.93
N GLU A 112 -12.64 12.05 -1.76
CA GLU A 112 -12.99 12.14 -3.18
C GLU A 112 -12.60 10.86 -3.95
N HIS A 113 -11.42 10.29 -3.71
CA HIS A 113 -11.04 8.99 -4.25
C HIS A 113 -12.05 7.88 -3.91
N SER A 114 -12.54 7.86 -2.67
CA SER A 114 -13.52 6.85 -2.24
C SER A 114 -14.88 7.06 -2.92
N THR A 115 -15.32 8.32 -3.05
CA THR A 115 -16.58 8.66 -3.72
C THR A 115 -16.52 8.29 -5.21
N ASN A 116 -15.44 8.65 -5.89
CA ASN A 116 -15.26 8.35 -7.29
C ASN A 116 -15.04 6.85 -7.54
N GLY A 117 -14.25 6.19 -6.69
CA GLY A 117 -14.06 4.73 -6.76
C GLY A 117 -15.38 3.97 -6.64
N GLN A 118 -16.28 4.38 -5.74
CA GLN A 118 -17.59 3.77 -5.59
C GLN A 118 -18.45 3.94 -6.85
N LYS A 119 -18.55 5.15 -7.38
CA LYS A 119 -19.33 5.43 -8.60
C LYS A 119 -18.83 4.65 -9.81
N VAL A 120 -17.51 4.58 -9.99
CA VAL A 120 -16.90 3.83 -11.09
C VAL A 120 -17.13 2.33 -10.91
N ALA A 121 -16.99 1.80 -9.70
CA ALA A 121 -17.23 0.39 -9.42
C ALA A 121 -18.69 0.01 -9.70
N GLU A 122 -19.65 0.81 -9.27
CA GLU A 122 -21.09 0.60 -9.54
C GLU A 122 -21.41 0.65 -11.04
N TYR A 123 -20.82 1.59 -11.78
CA TYR A 123 -20.97 1.66 -13.23
C TYR A 123 -20.42 0.39 -13.93
N LEU A 124 -19.23 -0.04 -13.54
CA LEU A 124 -18.59 -1.22 -14.14
C LEU A 124 -19.32 -2.51 -13.77
N ASP A 125 -19.84 -2.64 -12.55
CA ASP A 125 -20.59 -3.82 -12.09
C ASP A 125 -21.88 -4.04 -12.90
N ASN A 126 -22.44 -2.97 -13.47
CA ASN A 126 -23.64 -3.00 -14.34
C ASN A 126 -23.28 -2.99 -15.83
N HIS A 127 -21.99 -2.97 -16.22
CA HIS A 127 -21.61 -2.84 -17.61
C HIS A 127 -21.61 -4.19 -18.32
N PRO A 128 -22.26 -4.34 -19.53
CA PRO A 128 -22.44 -5.62 -20.21
C PRO A 128 -21.12 -6.30 -20.63
N MET A 129 -20.05 -5.55 -20.80
CA MET A 129 -18.72 -6.06 -21.18
C MET A 129 -17.83 -6.40 -19.97
N VAL A 130 -18.30 -6.22 -18.75
CA VAL A 130 -17.59 -6.55 -17.51
C VAL A 130 -18.14 -7.85 -16.95
N GLU A 131 -17.26 -8.75 -16.56
CA GLU A 131 -17.62 -10.02 -15.91
C GLU A 131 -17.67 -9.89 -14.41
N ARG A 132 -16.74 -9.12 -13.84
CA ARG A 132 -16.57 -9.00 -12.39
C ARG A 132 -15.88 -7.69 -12.03
N VAL A 133 -16.29 -7.10 -10.93
CA VAL A 133 -15.60 -5.98 -10.29
C VAL A 133 -15.00 -6.42 -8.96
N ALA A 134 -13.76 -6.04 -8.72
CA ALA A 134 -13.04 -6.25 -7.46
C ALA A 134 -12.93 -4.91 -6.73
N TYR A 135 -13.92 -4.59 -5.93
CA TYR A 135 -13.94 -3.38 -5.12
C TYR A 135 -14.67 -3.64 -3.79
N PRO A 136 -14.12 -3.23 -2.64
CA PRO A 136 -14.74 -3.51 -1.36
C PRO A 136 -16.16 -2.93 -1.21
N GLY A 137 -16.45 -1.79 -1.85
CA GLY A 137 -17.73 -1.12 -1.78
C GLY A 137 -18.89 -1.80 -2.54
N THR A 138 -18.56 -2.70 -3.49
CA THR A 138 -19.55 -3.52 -4.23
C THR A 138 -19.50 -5.00 -3.83
N SER A 139 -18.72 -5.35 -2.82
CA SER A 139 -18.56 -6.73 -2.36
C SER A 139 -19.77 -7.26 -1.63
N SER A 140 -19.89 -8.60 -1.56
CA SER A 140 -20.97 -9.31 -0.86
C SER A 140 -20.41 -10.34 0.14
N GLY A 141 -21.28 -10.94 0.97
CA GLY A 141 -20.91 -11.98 1.92
C GLY A 141 -19.82 -11.53 2.90
N LEU A 142 -18.87 -12.41 3.20
CA LEU A 142 -17.78 -12.16 4.14
C LEU A 142 -16.90 -10.95 3.74
N ALA A 143 -16.73 -10.70 2.46
CA ALA A 143 -15.97 -9.54 1.98
C ALA A 143 -16.68 -8.23 2.34
N LYS A 144 -18.01 -8.19 2.26
CA LYS A 144 -18.79 -7.03 2.70
C LYS A 144 -18.72 -6.84 4.22
N GLU A 145 -18.85 -7.89 5.00
CA GLU A 145 -18.71 -7.81 6.46
C GLU A 145 -17.35 -7.21 6.88
N ARG A 146 -16.29 -7.65 6.21
CA ARG A 146 -14.94 -7.11 6.43
C ARG A 146 -14.83 -5.66 5.98
N SER A 147 -15.41 -5.31 4.83
CA SER A 147 -15.45 -3.93 4.35
C SER A 147 -16.18 -3.00 5.34
N ASP A 148 -17.35 -3.39 5.79
CA ASP A 148 -18.13 -2.62 6.77
C ASP A 148 -17.38 -2.44 8.09
N LYS A 149 -16.68 -3.48 8.55
CA LYS A 149 -15.90 -3.46 9.78
C LYS A 149 -14.65 -2.56 9.68
N TYR A 150 -13.90 -2.66 8.59
CA TYR A 150 -12.57 -2.03 8.50
C TYR A 150 -12.55 -0.75 7.65
N LEU A 151 -13.49 -0.58 6.73
CA LEU A 151 -13.53 0.51 5.75
C LEU A 151 -14.78 1.41 5.90
N SER A 152 -15.26 1.57 7.12
CA SER A 152 -16.51 2.31 7.44
C SER A 152 -16.58 3.75 6.91
N ASN A 153 -15.45 4.32 6.49
CA ASN A 153 -15.35 5.71 6.02
C ASN A 153 -14.99 5.83 4.53
N GLY A 154 -15.17 4.74 3.77
CA GLY A 154 -14.90 4.70 2.34
C GLY A 154 -13.86 3.65 1.96
N CYS A 155 -14.01 3.09 0.77
CA CYS A 155 -13.25 1.95 0.27
C CYS A 155 -12.00 2.33 -0.54
N GLY A 156 -11.71 3.63 -0.63
CA GLY A 156 -10.54 4.13 -1.39
C GLY A 156 -10.80 4.22 -2.90
N GLY A 157 -9.76 4.62 -3.63
CA GLY A 157 -9.82 4.87 -5.08
C GLY A 157 -9.13 3.80 -5.93
N LEU A 158 -8.96 2.59 -5.41
CA LEU A 158 -8.36 1.48 -6.14
C LEU A 158 -9.39 0.39 -6.36
N LEU A 159 -9.64 0.05 -7.60
CA LEU A 159 -10.52 -1.04 -8.00
C LEU A 159 -9.90 -1.84 -9.15
N GLY A 160 -10.39 -3.04 -9.36
CA GLY A 160 -10.09 -3.85 -10.52
C GLY A 160 -11.36 -4.42 -11.13
N PHE A 161 -11.32 -4.73 -12.41
CA PHE A 161 -12.43 -5.40 -13.08
C PHE A 161 -11.92 -6.35 -14.16
N GLU A 162 -12.73 -7.32 -14.51
CA GLU A 162 -12.50 -8.30 -15.57
C GLU A 162 -13.32 -7.93 -16.78
N ILE A 163 -12.64 -7.68 -17.92
CA ILE A 163 -13.32 -7.40 -19.18
C ILE A 163 -13.54 -8.70 -19.97
N LYS A 164 -14.72 -8.88 -20.55
CA LYS A 164 -15.05 -9.99 -21.45
C LYS A 164 -14.16 -9.95 -22.69
N GLY A 165 -13.62 -11.10 -23.09
CA GLY A 165 -12.74 -11.22 -24.24
C GLY A 165 -11.25 -11.29 -23.90
N GLY A 166 -10.91 -11.42 -22.60
CA GLY A 166 -9.57 -11.76 -22.12
C GLY A 166 -8.48 -10.76 -22.50
N LEU A 167 -7.29 -11.30 -22.80
CA LEU A 167 -6.05 -10.52 -23.02
C LEU A 167 -6.20 -9.44 -24.11
N GLU A 168 -6.79 -9.78 -25.25
CA GLU A 168 -6.90 -8.85 -26.38
C GLU A 168 -7.91 -7.72 -26.10
N ALA A 169 -9.01 -8.03 -25.40
CA ALA A 169 -9.96 -7.02 -24.96
C ALA A 169 -9.33 -6.07 -23.94
N GLY A 170 -8.55 -6.58 -22.99
CA GLY A 170 -7.81 -5.76 -22.02
C GLY A 170 -6.80 -4.84 -22.69
N LYS A 171 -6.01 -5.33 -23.65
CA LYS A 171 -5.09 -4.51 -24.46
C LYS A 171 -5.82 -3.42 -25.24
N LYS A 172 -6.92 -3.79 -25.90
CA LYS A 172 -7.73 -2.84 -26.66
C LYS A 172 -8.30 -1.75 -25.77
N PHE A 173 -8.83 -2.12 -24.61
CA PHE A 173 -9.35 -1.17 -23.62
C PHE A 173 -8.27 -0.16 -23.20
N ILE A 174 -7.10 -0.63 -22.74
CA ILE A 174 -6.01 0.25 -22.30
C ILE A 174 -5.55 1.19 -23.43
N ASN A 175 -5.44 0.69 -24.64
CA ASN A 175 -4.97 1.49 -25.79
C ASN A 175 -5.99 2.52 -26.27
N SER A 176 -7.26 2.38 -25.89
CA SER A 176 -8.33 3.33 -26.25
C SER A 176 -8.57 4.42 -25.20
N LEU A 177 -7.84 4.40 -24.09
CA LEU A 177 -8.01 5.40 -23.03
C LEU A 177 -7.40 6.74 -23.42
N GLU A 178 -8.20 7.80 -23.31
CA GLU A 178 -7.77 9.18 -23.57
C GLU A 178 -7.52 9.97 -22.28
N MET A 179 -8.34 9.77 -21.24
CA MET A 179 -8.28 10.53 -19.99
C MET A 179 -7.40 9.89 -18.93
N LEU A 180 -7.35 8.55 -18.86
CA LEU A 180 -6.60 7.84 -17.85
C LEU A 180 -5.16 7.62 -18.29
N TYR A 181 -4.21 7.85 -17.39
CA TYR A 181 -2.80 7.55 -17.66
C TYR A 181 -2.52 6.06 -17.54
N HIS A 182 -1.90 5.49 -18.57
CA HIS A 182 -1.44 4.10 -18.53
C HIS A 182 -0.12 4.01 -17.74
N VAL A 183 -0.21 3.72 -16.45
CA VAL A 183 0.96 3.65 -15.56
C VAL A 183 0.72 2.75 -14.36
N ALA A 184 1.76 2.02 -13.96
CA ALA A 184 1.77 1.12 -12.81
C ALA A 184 1.99 1.90 -11.50
N ASN A 185 1.09 2.80 -11.13
CA ASN A 185 1.13 3.50 -9.86
C ASN A 185 -0.25 3.45 -9.18
N ILE A 186 -0.35 3.93 -7.94
CA ILE A 186 -1.59 4.03 -7.15
C ILE A 186 -1.57 5.32 -6.35
N GLY A 187 -2.74 5.89 -6.07
CA GLY A 187 -2.90 7.02 -5.16
C GLY A 187 -2.46 8.36 -5.70
N ASP A 188 -2.36 8.47 -7.02
CA ASP A 188 -2.15 9.73 -7.73
C ASP A 188 -3.45 10.54 -7.78
N ALA A 189 -3.36 11.86 -7.81
CA ALA A 189 -4.49 12.75 -8.05
C ALA A 189 -5.08 12.58 -9.46
N ARG A 190 -4.26 12.11 -10.41
CA ARG A 190 -4.69 11.72 -11.75
C ARG A 190 -5.31 10.33 -11.75
N SER A 191 -6.26 10.10 -12.63
CA SER A 191 -6.83 8.77 -12.85
C SER A 191 -5.87 7.90 -13.65
N LEU A 192 -5.61 6.69 -13.15
CA LEU A 192 -4.64 5.76 -13.72
C LEU A 192 -5.33 4.46 -14.08
N ALA A 193 -4.84 3.79 -15.13
CA ALA A 193 -5.23 2.43 -15.47
C ALA A 193 -4.02 1.61 -15.90
N ILE A 194 -4.08 0.31 -15.66
CA ILE A 194 -3.09 -0.65 -16.13
C ILE A 194 -3.75 -1.99 -16.43
N HIS A 195 -3.24 -2.66 -17.46
CA HIS A 195 -3.57 -4.04 -17.79
C HIS A 195 -2.38 -4.94 -17.38
N PRO A 196 -2.41 -5.56 -16.19
CA PRO A 196 -1.23 -6.24 -15.65
C PRO A 196 -0.70 -7.38 -16.52
N ALA A 197 -1.58 -8.18 -17.11
CA ALA A 197 -1.19 -9.33 -17.92
C ALA A 197 -0.33 -8.95 -19.16
N SER A 198 -0.51 -7.75 -19.73
CA SER A 198 0.32 -7.27 -20.85
C SER A 198 1.47 -6.34 -20.42
N THR A 199 1.64 -6.06 -19.14
CA THR A 199 2.64 -5.11 -18.63
C THR A 199 3.44 -5.68 -17.46
N THR A 200 3.03 -5.42 -16.22
CA THR A 200 3.78 -5.80 -15.01
C THR A 200 3.90 -7.30 -14.76
N HIS A 201 3.05 -8.11 -15.38
CA HIS A 201 3.02 -9.57 -15.26
C HIS A 201 3.18 -10.28 -16.61
N SER A 202 3.69 -9.58 -17.63
CA SER A 202 3.81 -10.10 -19.00
C SER A 202 4.76 -11.29 -19.14
N GLN A 203 5.62 -11.55 -18.15
CA GLN A 203 6.50 -12.71 -18.10
C GLN A 203 5.83 -13.98 -17.56
N LEU A 204 4.61 -13.87 -16.99
CA LEU A 204 3.87 -15.01 -16.45
C LEU A 204 3.03 -15.68 -17.53
N ASN A 205 2.93 -17.01 -17.47
CA ASN A 205 1.97 -17.76 -18.27
C ASN A 205 0.55 -17.65 -17.68
N GLU A 206 -0.44 -18.22 -18.36
CA GLU A 206 -1.86 -18.08 -18.01
C GLU A 206 -2.22 -18.71 -16.65
N GLU A 207 -1.58 -19.85 -16.31
CA GLU A 207 -1.76 -20.51 -15.01
C GLU A 207 -1.14 -19.67 -13.87
N GLU A 208 0.05 -19.14 -14.09
CA GLU A 208 0.75 -18.26 -13.14
C GLU A 208 -0.02 -16.95 -12.93
N LEU A 209 -0.56 -16.35 -13.99
CA LEU A 209 -1.41 -15.17 -13.91
C LEU A 209 -2.66 -15.44 -13.05
N THR A 210 -3.34 -16.56 -13.32
CA THR A 210 -4.53 -16.95 -12.55
C THR A 210 -4.20 -17.20 -11.08
N SER A 211 -3.09 -17.90 -10.81
CA SER A 211 -2.60 -18.15 -9.45
C SER A 211 -2.23 -16.85 -8.71
N ALA A 212 -1.72 -15.85 -9.42
CA ALA A 212 -1.44 -14.52 -8.88
C ALA A 212 -2.71 -13.66 -8.70
N GLY A 213 -3.89 -14.15 -9.07
CA GLY A 213 -5.15 -13.41 -9.01
C GLY A 213 -5.31 -12.35 -10.09
N VAL A 214 -4.51 -12.45 -11.15
CA VAL A 214 -4.51 -11.54 -12.30
C VAL A 214 -4.90 -12.38 -13.53
N SER A 215 -6.16 -12.34 -13.90
CA SER A 215 -6.62 -13.01 -15.11
C SER A 215 -6.24 -12.24 -16.38
N PRO A 216 -6.26 -12.89 -17.57
CA PRO A 216 -5.89 -12.22 -18.83
C PRO A 216 -6.71 -10.96 -19.16
N GLY A 217 -7.96 -10.88 -18.73
CA GLY A 217 -8.85 -9.71 -18.94
C GLY A 217 -8.88 -8.71 -17.79
N TYR A 218 -8.02 -8.89 -16.75
CA TYR A 218 -8.05 -8.04 -15.57
C TYR A 218 -7.43 -6.68 -15.83
N VAL A 219 -8.16 -5.63 -15.51
CA VAL A 219 -7.74 -4.22 -15.56
C VAL A 219 -7.82 -3.63 -14.14
N ARG A 220 -6.79 -2.90 -13.76
CA ARG A 220 -6.75 -2.20 -12.48
C ARG A 220 -6.84 -0.71 -12.68
#